data_078cab77713bc64bd7afd297ef4ebfa8
#
_entry.id   078cab77713bc64bd7afd297ef4ebfa8
#
_cell.length_a   1.000
_cell.length_b   1.000
_cell.length_c   1.000
_cell.angle_alpha   90.00
_cell.angle_beta   90.00
_cell.angle_gamma   90.00
#
_symmetry.space_group_name_H-M   'P 1'
#
loop_
_entity.id
_entity.type
_entity.pdbx_description
1 polymer ?
#
loop_
_entity_poly.entity_id
_entity_poly.type
_entity_poly.pdbx_seq_one_letter_code
_entity_poly.pdbx_strand_id
1 'polypeptide(L)' 'MYIKNFPSGPLQANSYLVWDDTKEGFMVDLGGFNEKIVTWIEREGI' A
#
# COMPACT_ATOMS: atom_id res chain seq x y z
N MET A 1 13.58 -5.37 -0.54
CA MET A 1 12.19 -5.27 -0.05
C MET A 1 11.84 -3.83 0.18
N TYR A 2 10.66 -3.43 -0.25
CA TYR A 2 10.18 -2.05 -0.14
C TYR A 2 8.90 -2.01 0.67
N ILE A 3 8.69 -0.91 1.40
CA ILE A 3 7.49 -0.71 2.21
C ILE A 3 7.00 0.71 1.98
N LYS A 4 5.72 0.85 1.66
CA LYS A 4 5.07 2.16 1.53
C LYS A 4 3.90 2.25 2.48
N ASN A 5 3.84 3.33 3.25
CA ASN A 5 2.77 3.58 4.21
C ASN A 5 1.70 4.48 3.57
N PHE A 6 0.44 4.12 3.75
CA PHE A 6 -0.71 4.89 3.28
C PHE A 6 -1.65 5.16 4.46
N PRO A 7 -1.54 6.33 5.12
CA PRO A 7 -2.52 6.71 6.13
C PRO A 7 -3.88 6.92 5.47
N SER A 8 -4.93 6.42 6.10
CA SER A 8 -6.27 6.55 5.55
C SER A 8 -7.33 6.65 6.65
N GLY A 9 -8.46 7.27 6.29
CA GLY A 9 -9.59 7.43 7.17
C GLY A 9 -9.43 8.54 8.20
N PRO A 10 -10.53 8.86 8.92
CA PRO A 10 -10.52 9.96 9.88
C PRO A 10 -9.63 9.71 11.08
N LEU A 11 -9.35 8.47 11.41
CA LEU A 11 -8.44 8.12 12.49
C LEU A 11 -7.01 7.94 12.02
N GLN A 12 -6.76 8.18 10.73
CA GLN A 12 -5.44 8.01 10.09
C GLN A 12 -4.82 6.65 10.36
N ALA A 13 -5.64 5.62 10.32
CA ALA A 13 -5.15 4.25 10.41
C ALA A 13 -4.26 3.96 9.22
N ASN A 14 -3.20 3.22 9.45
CA ASN A 14 -2.17 2.99 8.45
C ASN A 14 -2.39 1.67 7.70
N SER A 15 -2.22 1.74 6.38
CA SER A 15 -2.11 0.54 5.55
C SER A 15 -0.70 0.51 4.99
N TYR A 16 -0.15 -0.67 4.81
CA TYR A 16 1.21 -0.84 4.31
C TYR A 16 1.22 -1.72 3.09
N LEU A 17 1.92 -1.28 2.05
CA LEU A 17 2.19 -2.10 0.88
C LEU A 17 3.64 -2.53 0.93
N VAL A 18 3.88 -3.83 0.84
CA VAL A 18 5.22 -4.42 0.91
C VAL A 18 5.46 -5.18 -0.38
N TRP A 19 6.58 -4.92 -1.06
CA TRP A 19 6.90 -5.64 -2.29
C TRP A 19 8.41 -5.84 -2.41
N ASP A 20 8.82 -6.71 -3.33
CA ASP A 20 10.23 -7.01 -3.57
C ASP A 20 10.65 -6.55 -4.97
N ASP A 21 11.89 -6.86 -5.35
CA ASP A 21 12.44 -6.47 -6.64
C ASP A 21 11.75 -7.15 -7.82
N THR A 22 11.03 -8.24 -7.59
CA THR A 22 10.26 -8.92 -8.64
C THR A 22 8.88 -8.33 -8.84
N LYS A 23 8.53 -7.30 -8.06
CA LYS A 23 7.21 -6.65 -8.08
C LYS A 23 6.10 -7.52 -7.49
N GLU A 24 6.46 -8.57 -6.78
CA GLU A 24 5.49 -9.32 -6.00
C GLU A 24 5.33 -8.65 -4.63
N GLY A 25 4.09 -8.46 -4.21
CA GLY A 25 3.83 -7.76 -2.98
C GLY A 25 2.55 -8.20 -2.29
N PHE A 26 2.36 -7.67 -1.10
CA PHE A 26 1.16 -7.92 -0.32
C PHE A 26 0.83 -6.66 0.50
N MET A 27 -0.41 -6.59 0.96
CA MET A 27 -0.86 -5.47 1.78
C MET A 27 -1.12 -5.91 3.21
N VAL A 28 -0.72 -5.03 4.13
CA VAL A 28 -1.18 -5.11 5.51
C VAL A 28 -2.17 -3.95 5.67
N ASP A 29 -3.45 -4.27 5.78
CA ASP A 29 -4.51 -3.28 5.79
C ASP A 29 -5.09 -3.14 7.20
N LEU A 30 -4.70 -2.08 7.88
CA LEU A 30 -5.16 -1.77 9.22
C LEU A 30 -6.23 -0.67 9.23
N GLY A 31 -6.37 0.04 8.13
CA GLY A 31 -7.20 1.22 8.08
C GLY A 31 -8.27 1.25 7.00
N GLY A 32 -8.40 0.19 6.22
CA GLY A 32 -9.36 0.14 5.13
C GLY A 32 -8.78 0.55 3.80
N PHE A 33 -9.63 0.56 2.78
CA PHE A 33 -9.25 0.81 1.40
C PHE A 33 -8.83 2.27 1.19
N ASN A 34 -7.81 2.47 0.37
CA ASN A 34 -7.34 3.80 -0.02
C ASN A 34 -7.01 3.79 -1.51
N GLU A 35 -7.66 4.67 -2.28
CA GLU A 35 -7.46 4.73 -3.73
C GLU A 35 -6.01 5.05 -4.12
N LYS A 36 -5.28 5.74 -3.26
CA LYS A 36 -3.87 6.04 -3.51
C LYS A 36 -3.03 4.78 -3.61
N ILE A 37 -3.43 3.72 -2.90
CA ILE A 37 -2.73 2.44 -2.96
C ILE A 37 -2.88 1.83 -4.35
N VAL A 38 -4.07 1.87 -4.91
CA VAL A 38 -4.32 1.33 -6.26
C VAL A 38 -3.50 2.08 -7.29
N THR A 39 -3.50 3.41 -7.21
CA THR A 39 -2.72 4.24 -8.11
C THR A 39 -1.23 3.91 -8.01
N TRP A 40 -0.73 3.72 -6.81
CA TRP A 40 0.67 3.37 -6.59
C TRP A 40 1.01 2.01 -7.18
N ILE A 41 0.16 1.01 -6.95
CA ILE A 41 0.36 -0.33 -7.48
C ILE A 41 0.45 -0.30 -9.00
N GLU A 42 -0.47 0.40 -9.65
CA GLU A 42 -0.48 0.51 -11.11
C GLU A 42 0.76 1.22 -11.64
N ARG A 43 1.15 2.30 -10.97
CA ARG A 43 2.32 3.08 -11.40
C ARG A 43 3.62 2.32 -11.25
N GLU A 44 3.76 1.55 -10.18
CA GLU A 44 5.00 0.81 -9.90
C GLU A 44 5.02 -0.57 -10.54
N GLY A 45 3.91 -1.04 -11.06
CA GLY A 45 3.85 -2.34 -11.70
C GLY A 45 3.86 -3.53 -10.74
N ILE A 46 3.38 -3.27 -9.54
CA ILE A 46 3.35 -4.33 -8.50
C ILE A 46 2.23 -5.33 -8.74
#